data_d67be1b6c8ff9200d319ccc6a0c8cda7
#
_entry.id   d67be1b6c8ff9200d319ccc6a0c8cda7
#
_cell.length_a   1.000
_cell.length_b   1.000
_cell.length_c   1.000
_cell.angle_alpha   90.00
_cell.angle_beta   90.00
_cell.angle_gamma   90.00
#
_symmetry.space_group_name_H-M   'P 1'
#
loop_
_entity.id
_entity.type
_entity.pdbx_description
1 polymer ?
#
loop_
_entity_poly.entity_id
_entity_poly.type
_entity_poly.pdbx_seq_one_letter_code
_entity_poly.pdbx_strand_id
1 'polypeptide(L)'
;MMASMNDRGVVLTIKAIRRQLAAMPNDLYLIRLIHSWTHRAFPGERLWTAAQLLDSETIGFLRVRNREGWDLYMQPHARNQNAGYILVDLDHADAQVVEQMRRNGHHPCLVLQTSPGHLQAWVHVSMTALEPCIATTVAMQLARDYGGDPASADWRHVGRLAGFTNQKLSRRSLAGYGPWVQIVHARAGLAPQAGALVESAMQRWRPLWLATDSSHPSQLGMPSAAAITLDQATAIYQDCMQRWRIAQRFSPPDWSIVDLWVARHLLSEGMPAPEVQAVLQLGSPQFPRRHGNPQDYLHRTVARAAFPPRGGPVWVPPALYRRVTR
;
A
#
# COMPACT_ATOMS: atom_id res chain seq x y z
N MET A 1 -3.80 -30.31 23.35
CA MET A 1 -2.41 -30.83 23.38
C MET A 1 -1.49 -29.60 23.46
N MET A 2 -1.05 -29.25 24.68
CA MET A 2 -0.14 -28.13 24.91
C MET A 2 1.21 -28.42 24.24
N ALA A 3 1.59 -27.63 23.26
CA ALA A 3 2.94 -27.72 22.69
C ALA A 3 3.94 -27.39 23.81
N SER A 4 4.81 -28.34 24.11
CA SER A 4 5.88 -28.16 25.10
C SER A 4 6.67 -26.89 24.75
N MET A 5 6.90 -25.99 25.72
CA MET A 5 7.73 -24.80 25.56
C MET A 5 9.18 -25.11 25.11
N ASN A 6 9.57 -26.38 25.06
CA ASN A 6 10.86 -26.87 24.57
C ASN A 6 10.88 -27.18 23.05
N ASP A 7 9.78 -26.96 22.30
CA ASP A 7 9.82 -27.10 20.84
C ASP A 7 10.72 -25.99 20.26
N ARG A 8 11.86 -26.40 19.70
CA ARG A 8 12.83 -25.49 19.03
C ARG A 8 12.16 -24.56 18.03
N GLY A 9 11.11 -25.05 17.33
CA GLY A 9 10.37 -24.26 16.37
C GLY A 9 9.56 -23.14 17.03
N VAL A 10 8.97 -23.38 18.22
CA VAL A 10 8.28 -22.34 19.01
C VAL A 10 9.25 -21.27 19.45
N VAL A 11 10.39 -21.67 20.00
CA VAL A 11 11.44 -20.73 20.46
C VAL A 11 11.94 -19.84 19.33
N LEU A 12 12.18 -20.41 18.14
CA LEU A 12 12.60 -19.65 16.95
C LEU A 12 11.51 -18.68 16.47
N THR A 13 10.25 -19.10 16.50
CA THR A 13 9.10 -18.24 16.15
C THR A 13 9.02 -17.05 17.12
N ILE A 14 9.07 -17.29 18.42
CA ILE A 14 9.05 -16.22 19.45
C ILE A 14 10.20 -15.25 19.24
N LYS A 15 11.40 -15.76 19.02
CA LYS A 15 12.60 -14.93 18.79
C LYS A 15 12.45 -14.05 17.54
N ALA A 16 11.89 -14.60 16.46
CA ALA A 16 11.66 -13.85 15.23
C ALA A 16 10.61 -12.75 15.43
N ILE A 17 9.44 -13.08 16.01
CA ILE A 17 8.40 -12.10 16.31
C ILE A 17 8.95 -10.99 17.20
N ARG A 18 9.64 -11.33 18.30
CA ARG A 18 10.25 -10.34 19.22
C ARG A 18 11.19 -9.38 18.50
N ARG A 19 12.04 -9.89 17.61
CA ARG A 19 12.95 -9.05 16.81
C ARG A 19 12.21 -8.14 15.84
N GLN A 20 11.15 -8.63 15.19
CA GLN A 20 10.33 -7.84 14.29
C GLN A 20 9.61 -6.71 15.03
N LEU A 21 8.98 -7.02 16.17
CA LEU A 21 8.29 -6.01 17.01
C LEU A 21 9.28 -4.96 17.55
N ALA A 22 10.48 -5.38 17.96
CA ALA A 22 11.52 -4.46 18.42
C ALA A 22 12.02 -3.52 17.31
N ALA A 23 12.01 -3.94 16.05
CA ALA A 23 12.39 -3.11 14.91
C ALA A 23 11.29 -2.12 14.50
N MET A 24 10.05 -2.42 14.82
CA MET A 24 8.86 -1.60 14.49
C MET A 24 7.99 -1.41 15.73
N PRO A 25 8.50 -0.72 16.79
CA PRO A 25 7.72 -0.51 18.01
C PRO A 25 6.42 0.26 17.70
N ASN A 26 5.30 -0.25 18.21
CA ASN A 26 3.97 0.33 18.08
C ASN A 26 3.04 -0.24 19.15
N ASP A 27 1.96 0.44 19.49
CA ASP A 27 1.02 -0.01 20.51
C ASP A 27 0.22 -1.23 20.06
N LEU A 28 -0.25 -1.18 18.82
CA LEU A 28 -1.11 -2.22 18.22
C LEU A 28 -0.58 -2.65 16.86
N TYR A 29 -0.78 -3.92 16.55
CA TYR A 29 -0.43 -4.51 15.26
C TYR A 29 -1.65 -5.18 14.66
N LEU A 30 -1.93 -4.84 13.40
CA LEU A 30 -2.92 -5.55 12.60
C LEU A 30 -2.30 -6.87 12.11
N ILE A 31 -2.94 -7.98 12.46
CA ILE A 31 -2.54 -9.32 12.01
C ILE A 31 -3.60 -9.82 11.03
N ARG A 32 -3.15 -10.20 9.84
CA ARG A 32 -3.99 -10.82 8.80
C ARG A 32 -3.49 -12.21 8.47
N LEU A 33 -4.43 -13.13 8.36
CA LEU A 33 -4.19 -14.46 7.85
C LEU A 33 -4.90 -14.57 6.50
N ILE A 34 -4.15 -14.94 5.47
CA ILE A 34 -4.68 -15.10 4.12
C ILE A 34 -4.35 -16.52 3.65
N HIS A 35 -5.36 -17.28 3.27
CA HIS A 35 -5.15 -18.63 2.81
C HIS A 35 -4.44 -18.63 1.45
N SER A 36 -3.31 -19.33 1.35
CA SER A 36 -2.39 -19.24 0.21
C SER A 36 -2.97 -19.69 -1.13
N TRP A 37 -3.99 -20.56 -1.11
CA TRP A 37 -4.62 -21.09 -2.33
C TRP A 37 -5.92 -20.39 -2.69
N THR A 38 -6.76 -20.14 -1.67
CA THR A 38 -8.09 -19.55 -1.92
C THR A 38 -8.09 -18.04 -1.88
N HIS A 39 -6.98 -17.42 -1.46
CA HIS A 39 -6.82 -15.98 -1.23
C HIS A 39 -7.88 -15.37 -0.29
N ARG A 40 -8.59 -16.22 0.46
CA ARG A 40 -9.58 -15.76 1.45
C ARG A 40 -8.89 -15.27 2.71
N ALA A 41 -9.33 -14.13 3.21
CA ALA A 41 -8.91 -13.68 4.54
C ALA A 41 -9.61 -14.51 5.62
N PHE A 42 -8.90 -14.80 6.70
CA PHE A 42 -9.48 -15.40 7.90
C PHE A 42 -10.46 -14.40 8.53
N PRO A 43 -11.64 -14.82 8.98
CA PRO A 43 -12.65 -13.92 9.50
C PRO A 43 -12.18 -13.10 10.71
N GLY A 44 -12.61 -11.84 10.74
CA GLY A 44 -12.33 -10.88 11.81
C GLY A 44 -10.93 -10.24 11.73
N GLU A 45 -10.87 -8.94 11.96
CA GLU A 45 -9.61 -8.22 12.15
C GLU A 45 -9.04 -8.53 13.55
N ARG A 46 -7.73 -8.70 13.60
CA ARG A 46 -7.00 -8.97 14.84
C ARG A 46 -6.04 -7.82 15.09
N LEU A 47 -6.38 -7.02 16.08
CA LEU A 47 -5.50 -5.97 16.60
C LEU A 47 -4.90 -6.48 17.91
N TRP A 48 -3.61 -6.73 17.93
CA TRP A 48 -2.90 -7.25 19.08
C TRP A 48 -1.77 -6.35 19.50
N THR A 49 -1.55 -6.26 20.81
CA THR A 49 -0.36 -5.67 21.39
C THR A 49 0.85 -6.59 21.20
N ALA A 50 2.06 -6.06 21.41
CA ALA A 50 3.27 -6.87 21.40
C ALA A 50 3.22 -8.03 22.41
N ALA A 51 2.64 -7.79 23.60
CA ALA A 51 2.51 -8.83 24.63
C ALA A 51 1.58 -9.96 24.16
N GLN A 52 0.43 -9.62 23.56
CA GLN A 52 -0.50 -10.62 23.02
C GLN A 52 0.10 -11.42 21.86
N LEU A 53 0.91 -10.79 20.99
CA LEU A 53 1.60 -11.50 19.91
C LEU A 53 2.68 -12.47 20.40
N LEU A 54 3.24 -12.23 21.59
CA LEU A 54 4.26 -13.08 22.19
C LEU A 54 3.67 -14.11 23.17
N ASP A 55 2.35 -14.08 23.38
CA ASP A 55 1.68 -15.05 24.20
C ASP A 55 1.72 -16.46 23.59
N SER A 56 1.86 -17.48 24.43
CA SER A 56 2.04 -18.86 24.01
C SER A 56 0.83 -19.45 23.29
N GLU A 57 -0.38 -19.09 23.72
CA GLU A 57 -1.61 -19.54 23.09
C GLU A 57 -1.81 -18.92 21.72
N THR A 58 -1.53 -17.59 21.61
CA THR A 58 -1.54 -16.86 20.34
C THR A 58 -0.55 -17.46 19.36
N ILE A 59 0.67 -17.73 19.79
CA ILE A 59 1.70 -18.37 18.94
C ILE A 59 1.26 -19.78 18.53
N GLY A 60 0.69 -20.54 19.46
CA GLY A 60 0.14 -21.87 19.18
C GLY A 60 -0.93 -21.81 18.09
N PHE A 61 -1.90 -20.89 18.23
CA PHE A 61 -2.94 -20.64 17.23
C PHE A 61 -2.35 -20.29 15.86
N LEU A 62 -1.44 -19.31 15.79
CA LEU A 62 -0.83 -18.87 14.54
C LEU A 62 -0.04 -19.99 13.85
N ARG A 63 0.68 -20.82 14.61
CA ARG A 63 1.42 -21.97 14.08
C ARG A 63 0.49 -23.04 13.49
N VAL A 64 -0.63 -23.32 14.15
CA VAL A 64 -1.65 -24.24 13.61
C VAL A 64 -2.20 -23.71 12.30
N ARG A 65 -2.62 -22.43 12.27
CA ARG A 65 -3.14 -21.81 11.03
C ARG A 65 -2.10 -21.82 9.91
N ASN A 66 -0.82 -21.53 10.22
CA ASN A 66 0.24 -21.56 9.19
C ASN A 66 0.41 -22.98 8.60
N ARG A 67 0.36 -24.03 9.41
CA ARG A 67 0.41 -25.42 8.93
C ARG A 67 -0.80 -25.80 8.05
N GLU A 68 -1.95 -25.18 8.28
CA GLU A 68 -3.17 -25.35 7.48
C GLU A 68 -3.15 -24.55 6.17
N GLY A 69 -2.04 -23.90 5.83
CA GLY A 69 -1.90 -23.18 4.57
C GLY A 69 -2.20 -21.68 4.65
N TRP A 70 -2.35 -21.12 5.86
CA TRP A 70 -2.52 -19.69 6.05
C TRP A 70 -1.18 -18.97 6.09
N ASP A 71 -1.01 -18.00 5.21
CA ASP A 71 0.06 -17.02 5.28
C ASP A 71 -0.26 -15.96 6.33
N LEU A 72 0.74 -15.57 7.11
CA LEU A 72 0.59 -14.61 8.19
C LEU A 72 1.24 -13.28 7.81
N TYR A 73 0.49 -12.22 8.01
CA TYR A 73 0.89 -10.85 7.69
C TYR A 73 0.71 -9.96 8.90
N MET A 74 1.53 -8.91 8.98
CA MET A 74 1.51 -7.91 10.04
C MET A 74 1.71 -6.51 9.48
N GLN A 75 1.09 -5.54 10.15
CA GLN A 75 1.35 -4.11 9.96
C GLN A 75 1.23 -3.40 11.32
N PRO A 76 2.16 -2.49 11.68
CA PRO A 76 1.92 -1.54 12.77
C PRO A 76 0.64 -0.75 12.50
N HIS A 77 -0.25 -0.65 13.48
CA HIS A 77 -1.60 -0.12 13.29
C HIS A 77 -1.75 1.28 13.88
N ALA A 78 -2.34 2.19 13.12
CA ALA A 78 -2.94 3.42 13.59
C ALA A 78 -4.36 3.52 13.01
N ARG A 79 -5.32 3.99 13.82
CA ARG A 79 -6.73 4.04 13.42
C ARG A 79 -6.91 4.95 12.20
N ASN A 80 -7.36 4.37 11.07
CA ASN A 80 -7.61 5.08 9.80
C ASN A 80 -6.40 5.81 9.21
N GLN A 81 -5.20 5.56 9.70
CA GLN A 81 -3.95 6.19 9.27
C GLN A 81 -2.84 5.14 9.17
N ASN A 82 -1.69 5.53 8.62
CA ASN A 82 -0.48 4.72 8.66
C ASN A 82 0.34 5.06 9.90
N ALA A 83 0.83 4.05 10.61
CA ALA A 83 1.63 4.23 11.83
C ALA A 83 3.07 4.73 11.58
N GLY A 84 3.36 5.32 10.42
CA GLY A 84 4.69 5.83 10.07
C GLY A 84 5.63 4.79 9.46
N TYR A 85 5.16 3.58 9.19
CA TYR A 85 5.94 2.48 8.60
C TYR A 85 5.46 2.18 7.19
N ILE A 86 6.37 2.25 6.23
CA ILE A 86 6.09 2.00 4.81
C ILE A 86 6.76 0.70 4.37
N LEU A 87 5.98 -0.18 3.76
CA LEU A 87 6.45 -1.41 3.16
C LEU A 87 6.88 -1.19 1.71
N VAL A 88 8.03 -1.73 1.35
CA VAL A 88 8.50 -1.90 -0.04
C VAL A 88 8.63 -3.39 -0.31
N ASP A 89 7.79 -3.93 -1.17
CA ASP A 89 7.83 -5.35 -1.58
C ASP A 89 8.78 -5.49 -2.78
N LEU A 90 9.88 -6.18 -2.58
CA LEU A 90 11.01 -6.25 -3.49
C LEU A 90 11.10 -7.66 -4.09
N ASP A 91 10.31 -7.88 -5.14
CA ASP A 91 10.36 -9.10 -5.92
C ASP A 91 11.60 -9.09 -6.83
N HIS A 92 12.31 -10.22 -6.88
CA HIS A 92 13.56 -10.39 -7.64
C HIS A 92 14.72 -9.46 -7.22
N ALA A 93 14.68 -8.96 -5.99
CA ALA A 93 15.72 -8.11 -5.45
C ALA A 93 16.83 -8.93 -4.76
N ASP A 94 18.03 -8.42 -4.87
CA ASP A 94 19.19 -8.90 -4.11
C ASP A 94 19.54 -7.95 -2.93
N ALA A 95 20.60 -8.27 -2.20
CA ALA A 95 21.06 -7.44 -1.11
C ALA A 95 21.52 -6.04 -1.56
N GLN A 96 21.82 -5.84 -2.86
CA GLN A 96 22.32 -4.57 -3.39
C GLN A 96 21.25 -3.48 -3.33
N VAL A 97 19.97 -3.84 -3.52
CA VAL A 97 18.88 -2.87 -3.42
C VAL A 97 18.72 -2.31 -2.01
N VAL A 98 18.89 -3.16 -0.98
CA VAL A 98 18.86 -2.72 0.41
C VAL A 98 20.04 -1.79 0.73
N GLU A 99 21.20 -2.07 0.16
CA GLU A 99 22.37 -1.21 0.30
C GLU A 99 22.19 0.13 -0.44
N GLN A 100 21.54 0.11 -1.59
CA GLN A 100 21.14 1.34 -2.29
C GLN A 100 20.14 2.17 -1.46
N MET A 101 19.15 1.53 -0.82
CA MET A 101 18.25 2.22 0.13
C MET A 101 19.03 2.91 1.24
N ARG A 102 20.04 2.24 1.81
CA ARG A 102 20.89 2.84 2.85
C ARG A 102 21.69 4.02 2.34
N ARG A 103 22.38 3.88 1.20
CA ARG A 103 23.16 4.98 0.61
C ARG A 103 22.31 6.22 0.32
N ASN A 104 21.05 6.02 -0.03
CA ASN A 104 20.09 7.11 -0.27
C ASN A 104 19.45 7.65 1.03
N GLY A 105 19.82 7.13 2.20
CA GLY A 105 19.27 7.56 3.48
C GLY A 105 17.85 7.03 3.77
N HIS A 106 17.34 6.08 2.98
CA HIS A 106 16.07 5.40 3.20
C HIS A 106 16.29 4.06 3.93
N HIS A 107 16.98 4.12 5.06
CA HIS A 107 17.39 2.94 5.82
C HIS A 107 16.17 2.11 6.25
N PRO A 108 16.04 0.83 5.82
CA PRO A 108 15.00 -0.02 6.35
C PRO A 108 15.22 -0.32 7.84
N CYS A 109 14.17 -0.19 8.65
CA CYS A 109 14.19 -0.64 10.05
C CYS A 109 14.05 -2.18 10.14
N LEU A 110 13.43 -2.80 9.13
CA LEU A 110 13.28 -4.25 9.03
C LEU A 110 13.42 -4.70 7.58
N VAL A 111 14.18 -5.77 7.35
CA VAL A 111 14.23 -6.48 6.07
C VAL A 111 13.94 -7.94 6.32
N LEU A 112 12.92 -8.46 5.65
CA LEU A 112 12.52 -9.86 5.65
C LEU A 112 12.89 -10.52 4.33
N GLN A 113 13.46 -11.71 4.38
CA GLN A 113 13.48 -12.62 3.23
C GLN A 113 12.27 -13.54 3.33
N THR A 114 11.31 -13.35 2.43
CA THR A 114 10.05 -14.09 2.42
C THR A 114 10.14 -15.41 1.67
N SER A 115 11.09 -15.50 0.73
CA SER A 115 11.53 -16.66 -0.04
C SER A 115 12.83 -16.33 -0.76
N PRO A 116 13.56 -17.28 -1.33
CA PRO A 116 14.75 -16.99 -2.14
C PRO A 116 14.44 -15.94 -3.23
N GLY A 117 15.24 -14.87 -3.30
CA GLY A 117 15.07 -13.79 -4.26
C GLY A 117 13.89 -12.82 -3.99
N HIS A 118 13.23 -12.90 -2.82
CA HIS A 118 12.11 -12.03 -2.47
C HIS A 118 12.32 -11.41 -1.10
N LEU A 119 12.39 -10.09 -1.09
CA LEU A 119 12.60 -9.30 0.12
C LEU A 119 11.39 -8.40 0.40
N GLN A 120 11.16 -8.10 1.65
CA GLN A 120 10.26 -7.07 2.12
C GLN A 120 11.03 -6.12 3.02
N ALA A 121 11.09 -4.84 2.65
CA ALA A 121 11.76 -3.81 3.42
C ALA A 121 10.74 -2.86 4.04
N TRP A 122 10.80 -2.68 5.36
CA TRP A 122 10.01 -1.70 6.07
C TRP A 122 10.88 -0.47 6.39
N VAL A 123 10.40 0.70 5.98
CA VAL A 123 11.06 1.98 6.24
C VAL A 123 10.22 2.76 7.25
N HIS A 124 10.82 3.15 8.38
CA HIS A 124 10.17 4.02 9.35
C HIS A 124 10.36 5.47 8.91
N VAL A 125 9.28 6.13 8.51
CA VAL A 125 9.30 7.46 7.89
C VAL A 125 8.68 8.55 8.74
N SER A 126 7.97 8.20 9.83
CA SER A 126 7.37 9.18 10.73
C SER A 126 7.15 8.60 12.13
N MET A 127 7.42 9.41 13.16
CA MET A 127 7.08 9.08 14.56
C MET A 127 5.60 9.28 14.87
N THR A 128 4.87 9.98 14.01
CA THR A 128 3.44 10.21 14.12
C THR A 128 2.69 9.50 13.00
N ALA A 129 1.42 9.23 13.22
CA ALA A 129 0.58 8.65 12.19
C ALA A 129 0.49 9.57 10.96
N LEU A 130 0.50 8.97 9.78
CA LEU A 130 0.43 9.66 8.49
C LEU A 130 -0.93 9.46 7.84
N GLU A 131 -1.43 10.52 7.23
CA GLU A 131 -2.63 10.46 6.40
C GLU A 131 -2.48 9.43 5.26
N PRO A 132 -3.54 8.70 4.90
CA PRO A 132 -3.52 7.66 3.87
C PRO A 132 -2.91 8.10 2.55
N CYS A 133 -3.22 9.32 2.09
CA CYS A 133 -2.70 9.87 0.84
C CYS A 133 -1.18 10.12 0.91
N ILE A 134 -0.69 10.65 2.04
CA ILE A 134 0.75 10.91 2.24
C ILE A 134 1.51 9.60 2.30
N ALA A 135 1.07 8.66 3.13
CA ALA A 135 1.71 7.36 3.28
C ALA A 135 1.73 6.56 1.96
N THR A 136 0.62 6.59 1.19
CA THR A 136 0.56 5.97 -0.14
C THR A 136 1.53 6.64 -1.11
N THR A 137 1.64 7.97 -1.08
CA THR A 137 2.58 8.71 -1.93
C THR A 137 4.02 8.32 -1.64
N VAL A 138 4.39 8.24 -0.36
CA VAL A 138 5.73 7.77 0.05
C VAL A 138 5.96 6.32 -0.37
N ALA A 139 4.98 5.43 -0.16
CA ALA A 139 5.07 4.03 -0.59
C ALA A 139 5.33 3.90 -2.09
N MET A 140 4.59 4.64 -2.91
CA MET A 140 4.75 4.64 -4.36
C MET A 140 6.08 5.23 -4.81
N GLN A 141 6.58 6.26 -4.12
CA GLN A 141 7.91 6.82 -4.40
C GLN A 141 8.99 5.78 -4.12
N LEU A 142 8.99 5.17 -2.93
CA LEU A 142 9.97 4.15 -2.57
C LEU A 142 9.89 2.92 -3.50
N ALA A 143 8.69 2.44 -3.83
CA ALA A 143 8.53 1.34 -4.78
C ALA A 143 9.14 1.70 -6.16
N ARG A 144 8.91 2.92 -6.65
CA ARG A 144 9.49 3.40 -7.90
C ARG A 144 11.01 3.46 -7.85
N ASP A 145 11.56 4.00 -6.77
CA ASP A 145 13.00 4.27 -6.65
C ASP A 145 13.81 2.98 -6.50
N TYR A 146 13.20 1.91 -5.97
CA TYR A 146 13.86 0.64 -5.66
C TYR A 146 13.33 -0.57 -6.42
N GLY A 147 12.44 -0.35 -7.40
CA GLY A 147 11.88 -1.46 -8.19
C GLY A 147 10.92 -2.36 -7.41
N GLY A 148 10.28 -1.80 -6.38
CA GLY A 148 9.24 -2.52 -5.63
C GLY A 148 7.94 -2.68 -6.42
N ASP A 149 7.11 -3.65 -6.00
CA ASP A 149 5.81 -3.91 -6.62
C ASP A 149 4.85 -2.72 -6.40
N PRO A 150 4.45 -2.01 -7.47
CA PRO A 150 3.52 -0.89 -7.35
C PRO A 150 2.12 -1.31 -6.89
N ALA A 151 1.74 -2.59 -7.05
CA ALA A 151 0.47 -3.10 -6.55
C ALA A 151 0.45 -3.20 -5.01
N SER A 152 1.63 -3.32 -4.40
CA SER A 152 1.83 -3.36 -2.95
C SER A 152 2.10 -1.98 -2.34
N ALA A 153 2.20 -0.92 -3.15
CA ALA A 153 2.59 0.42 -2.70
C ALA A 153 1.39 1.23 -2.24
N ASP A 154 0.84 0.91 -1.08
CA ASP A 154 -0.21 1.69 -0.42
C ASP A 154 -0.01 1.75 1.11
N TRP A 155 -0.73 2.67 1.76
CA TRP A 155 -0.59 2.99 3.18
C TRP A 155 -0.92 1.85 4.15
N ARG A 156 -1.72 0.87 3.73
CA ARG A 156 -2.20 -0.24 4.56
C ARG A 156 -1.75 -1.60 4.07
N HIS A 157 -0.71 -1.62 3.23
CA HIS A 157 -0.16 -2.89 2.77
C HIS A 157 0.51 -3.64 3.92
N VAL A 158 0.16 -4.91 4.06
CA VAL A 158 0.66 -5.77 5.13
C VAL A 158 1.88 -6.55 4.67
N GLY A 159 2.95 -6.57 5.45
CA GLY A 159 4.11 -7.42 5.22
C GLY A 159 4.02 -8.74 5.97
N ARG A 160 4.88 -9.68 5.64
CA ARG A 160 4.92 -10.99 6.28
C ARG A 160 5.30 -10.91 7.75
N LEU A 161 4.70 -11.77 8.57
CA LEU A 161 5.13 -11.99 9.94
C LEU A 161 6.29 -12.99 9.95
N ALA A 162 7.43 -12.58 10.50
CA ALA A 162 8.61 -13.42 10.62
C ALA A 162 8.39 -14.59 11.55
N GLY A 163 9.11 -15.69 11.33
CA GLY A 163 9.03 -16.86 12.18
C GLY A 163 7.95 -17.86 11.79
N PHE A 164 7.42 -17.73 10.57
CA PHE A 164 6.47 -18.65 9.96
C PHE A 164 6.90 -19.02 8.54
N THR A 165 6.28 -20.05 7.97
CA THR A 165 6.56 -20.46 6.60
C THR A 165 5.65 -19.71 5.61
N ASN A 166 6.23 -19.33 4.48
CA ASN A 166 5.49 -18.83 3.33
C ASN A 166 4.78 -20.01 2.65
N GLN A 167 3.45 -20.00 2.65
CA GLN A 167 2.63 -21.11 2.17
C GLN A 167 2.29 -21.03 0.67
N LYS A 168 2.75 -19.97 -0.04
CA LYS A 168 2.53 -19.85 -1.49
C LYS A 168 3.11 -21.06 -2.22
N LEU A 169 2.29 -21.75 -3.02
CA LEU A 169 2.69 -22.95 -3.77
C LEU A 169 3.91 -22.71 -4.66
N SER A 170 3.92 -21.57 -5.37
CA SER A 170 5.01 -21.16 -6.25
C SER A 170 6.36 -20.93 -5.55
N ARG A 171 6.36 -20.91 -4.21
CA ARG A 171 7.57 -20.67 -3.38
C ARG A 171 8.05 -21.93 -2.67
N ARG A 172 7.34 -23.05 -2.80
CA ARG A 172 7.73 -24.31 -2.15
C ARG A 172 8.94 -24.92 -2.84
N SER A 173 9.77 -25.58 -2.04
CA SER A 173 10.86 -26.42 -2.56
C SER A 173 10.31 -27.64 -3.32
N LEU A 174 11.17 -28.32 -4.08
CA LEU A 174 10.83 -29.59 -4.73
C LEU A 174 10.32 -30.67 -3.74
N ALA A 175 10.77 -30.60 -2.47
CA ALA A 175 10.32 -31.47 -1.40
C ALA A 175 8.99 -31.01 -0.76
N GLY A 176 8.33 -29.96 -1.31
CA GLY A 176 7.04 -29.47 -0.87
C GLY A 176 7.07 -28.51 0.36
N TYR A 177 8.25 -28.21 0.90
CA TYR A 177 8.40 -27.32 2.05
C TYR A 177 8.32 -25.84 1.66
N GLY A 178 7.48 -25.08 2.35
CA GLY A 178 7.47 -23.62 2.23
C GLY A 178 8.73 -22.99 2.85
N PRO A 179 9.28 -21.92 2.27
CA PRO A 179 10.43 -21.22 2.84
C PRO A 179 10.04 -20.53 4.15
N TRP A 180 10.98 -20.52 5.07
CA TRP A 180 10.83 -19.81 6.34
C TRP A 180 11.03 -18.31 6.13
N VAL A 181 10.12 -17.47 6.65
CA VAL A 181 10.25 -16.02 6.62
C VAL A 181 11.31 -15.58 7.62
N GLN A 182 12.44 -15.13 7.12
CA GLN A 182 13.63 -14.80 7.91
C GLN A 182 13.83 -13.29 8.04
N ILE A 183 14.36 -12.88 9.18
CA ILE A 183 14.82 -11.50 9.37
C ILE A 183 16.28 -11.39 8.92
N VAL A 184 16.50 -10.64 7.85
CA VAL A 184 17.84 -10.29 7.33
C VAL A 184 18.41 -9.11 8.09
N HIS A 185 17.59 -8.09 8.36
CA HIS A 185 17.97 -6.90 9.12
C HIS A 185 16.83 -6.47 10.03
N ALA A 186 17.15 -6.03 11.26
CA ALA A 186 16.18 -5.47 12.20
C ALA A 186 16.88 -4.46 13.12
N ARG A 187 16.50 -3.19 13.00
CA ARG A 187 16.99 -2.08 13.84
C ARG A 187 15.95 -0.97 13.85
N ALA A 188 15.39 -0.67 15.01
CA ALA A 188 14.45 0.43 15.16
C ALA A 188 15.11 1.79 14.84
N GLY A 189 14.31 2.73 14.38
CA GLY A 189 14.71 4.10 14.12
C GLY A 189 14.12 4.67 12.84
N LEU A 190 14.00 5.98 12.78
CA LEU A 190 13.62 6.70 11.56
C LEU A 190 14.72 6.59 10.51
N ALA A 191 14.32 6.51 9.24
CA ALA A 191 15.23 6.64 8.13
C ALA A 191 15.83 8.07 8.10
N PRO A 192 17.13 8.24 7.80
CA PRO A 192 17.76 9.57 7.76
C PRO A 192 17.05 10.59 6.87
N GLN A 193 16.49 10.14 5.75
CA GLN A 193 15.74 10.97 4.81
C GLN A 193 14.21 10.89 5.00
N ALA A 194 13.74 10.39 6.14
CA ALA A 194 12.31 10.27 6.46
C ALA A 194 11.57 11.60 6.30
N GLY A 195 12.11 12.67 6.90
CA GLY A 195 11.52 14.01 6.82
C GLY A 195 11.36 14.51 5.39
N ALA A 196 12.38 14.36 4.56
CA ALA A 196 12.36 14.78 3.15
C ALA A 196 11.35 13.99 2.33
N LEU A 197 11.19 12.66 2.58
CA LEU A 197 10.17 11.84 1.94
C LEU A 197 8.76 12.32 2.27
N VAL A 198 8.49 12.53 3.56
CA VAL A 198 7.17 12.98 4.04
C VAL A 198 6.88 14.39 3.54
N GLU A 199 7.84 15.32 3.64
CA GLU A 199 7.69 16.70 3.17
C GLU A 199 7.40 16.74 1.66
N SER A 200 8.15 15.99 0.85
CA SER A 200 7.90 15.87 -0.60
C SER A 200 6.50 15.34 -0.91
N ALA A 201 6.03 14.36 -0.14
CA ALA A 201 4.67 13.85 -0.28
C ALA A 201 3.62 14.90 0.12
N MET A 202 3.83 15.62 1.22
CA MET A 202 2.95 16.70 1.68
C MET A 202 2.86 17.84 0.67
N GLN A 203 3.98 18.27 0.09
CA GLN A 203 4.01 19.34 -0.90
C GLN A 203 3.15 19.03 -2.13
N ARG A 204 3.09 17.75 -2.55
CA ARG A 204 2.22 17.32 -3.65
C ARG A 204 0.72 17.46 -3.34
N TRP A 205 0.34 17.37 -2.05
CA TRP A 205 -1.04 17.48 -1.59
C TRP A 205 -1.38 18.87 -1.07
N ARG A 206 -0.40 19.73 -0.81
CA ARG A 206 -0.57 21.07 -0.26
C ARG A 206 -1.54 21.97 -1.04
N PRO A 207 -1.49 22.05 -2.39
CA PRO A 207 -2.47 22.84 -3.14
C PRO A 207 -3.91 22.39 -2.89
N LEU A 208 -4.11 21.11 -2.61
CA LEU A 208 -5.39 20.48 -2.40
C LEU A 208 -5.97 20.79 -1.01
N TRP A 209 -5.11 20.84 0.01
CA TRP A 209 -5.53 21.20 1.37
C TRP A 209 -5.82 22.69 1.51
N LEU A 210 -5.03 23.55 0.86
CA LEU A 210 -5.29 25.00 0.84
C LEU A 210 -6.61 25.33 0.15
N ALA A 211 -7.06 24.52 -0.81
CA ALA A 211 -8.36 24.67 -1.46
C ALA A 211 -9.53 24.27 -0.55
N THR A 212 -9.30 23.37 0.43
CA THR A 212 -10.34 22.90 1.39
C THR A 212 -10.39 23.74 2.67
N ASP A 213 -9.28 24.37 3.08
CA ASP A 213 -9.24 25.23 4.27
C ASP A 213 -9.82 26.64 4.06
N SER A 214 -10.29 26.95 2.85
CA SER A 214 -10.94 28.23 2.53
C SER A 214 -12.37 28.38 3.11
N SER A 215 -12.75 27.60 4.10
CA SER A 215 -14.04 27.70 4.80
C SER A 215 -14.09 28.76 5.90
N HIS A 216 -13.07 29.64 5.99
CA HIS A 216 -13.23 30.90 6.73
C HIS A 216 -13.62 32.01 5.75
N PRO A 217 -14.72 32.75 6.01
CA PRO A 217 -15.16 33.82 5.13
C PRO A 217 -14.26 35.06 5.30
N SER A 218 -13.13 35.08 4.59
CA SER A 218 -12.42 36.32 4.32
C SER A 218 -13.01 36.94 3.07
N GLN A 219 -13.76 38.00 3.27
CA GLN A 219 -14.31 38.88 2.25
C GLN A 219 -13.20 39.36 1.32
N LEU A 220 -13.02 38.75 0.17
CA LEU A 220 -12.52 39.36 -1.06
C LEU A 220 -12.72 38.34 -2.18
N GLY A 221 -13.57 38.69 -3.14
CA GLY A 221 -14.12 37.81 -4.19
C GLY A 221 -13.10 37.11 -5.07
N MET A 222 -12.87 35.84 -4.75
CA MET A 222 -12.41 34.83 -5.68
C MET A 222 -13.54 33.78 -5.79
N PRO A 223 -13.85 33.23 -6.98
CA PRO A 223 -14.93 32.26 -7.10
C PRO A 223 -14.57 31.04 -6.26
N SER A 224 -15.40 30.76 -5.25
CA SER A 224 -15.44 29.50 -4.52
C SER A 224 -15.42 28.36 -5.54
N ALA A 225 -14.55 27.37 -5.39
CA ALA A 225 -14.62 26.13 -6.16
C ALA A 225 -16.05 25.59 -5.98
N ALA A 226 -16.89 25.81 -7.01
CA ALA A 226 -18.27 25.35 -7.00
C ALA A 226 -18.23 23.84 -6.80
N ALA A 227 -18.88 23.35 -5.75
CA ALA A 227 -18.96 21.91 -5.51
C ALA A 227 -19.49 21.23 -6.77
N ILE A 228 -18.71 20.31 -7.35
CA ILE A 228 -19.11 19.57 -8.54
C ILE A 228 -20.44 18.88 -8.26
N THR A 229 -21.46 19.18 -9.05
CA THR A 229 -22.77 18.55 -8.92
C THR A 229 -22.75 17.12 -9.47
N LEU A 230 -23.75 16.33 -9.10
CA LEU A 230 -23.91 14.95 -9.61
C LEU A 230 -23.94 14.92 -11.15
N ASP A 231 -24.68 15.82 -11.76
CA ASP A 231 -24.82 15.88 -13.23
C ASP A 231 -23.47 16.26 -13.89
N GLN A 232 -22.77 17.23 -13.34
CA GLN A 232 -21.44 17.62 -13.82
C GLN A 232 -20.43 16.48 -13.69
N ALA A 233 -20.37 15.83 -12.52
CA ALA A 233 -19.48 14.70 -12.29
C ALA A 233 -19.77 13.54 -13.25
N THR A 234 -21.04 13.23 -13.44
CA THR A 234 -21.49 12.18 -14.37
C THR A 234 -21.10 12.52 -15.81
N ALA A 235 -21.34 13.76 -16.25
CA ALA A 235 -20.98 14.22 -17.59
C ALA A 235 -19.46 14.16 -17.81
N ILE A 236 -18.64 14.64 -16.86
CA ILE A 236 -17.17 14.59 -16.93
C ILE A 236 -16.69 13.14 -17.00
N TYR A 237 -17.22 12.26 -16.14
CA TYR A 237 -16.85 10.84 -16.13
C TYR A 237 -17.18 10.16 -17.48
N GLN A 238 -18.39 10.38 -18.00
CA GLN A 238 -18.84 9.83 -19.29
C GLN A 238 -18.04 10.38 -20.46
N ASP A 239 -17.76 11.69 -20.51
CA ASP A 239 -16.92 12.30 -21.54
C ASP A 239 -15.50 11.68 -21.52
N CYS A 240 -14.90 11.52 -20.34
CA CYS A 240 -13.63 10.85 -20.19
C CYS A 240 -13.68 9.41 -20.71
N MET A 241 -14.74 8.65 -20.38
CA MET A 241 -14.96 7.29 -20.86
C MET A 241 -15.05 7.20 -22.39
N GLN A 242 -15.79 8.12 -23.03
CA GLN A 242 -16.00 8.16 -24.48
C GLN A 242 -14.76 8.65 -25.22
N ARG A 243 -14.21 9.80 -24.83
CA ARG A 243 -13.05 10.42 -25.45
C ARG A 243 -11.85 9.49 -25.52
N TRP A 244 -11.61 8.74 -24.45
CA TRP A 244 -10.48 7.83 -24.32
C TRP A 244 -10.81 6.37 -24.63
N ARG A 245 -12.05 6.07 -25.02
CA ARG A 245 -12.54 4.71 -25.35
C ARG A 245 -12.21 3.70 -24.25
N ILE A 246 -12.31 4.12 -22.98
CA ILE A 246 -11.88 3.32 -21.84
C ILE A 246 -12.70 2.01 -21.74
N ALA A 247 -14.01 2.10 -21.90
CA ALA A 247 -14.91 0.93 -21.84
C ALA A 247 -14.61 -0.14 -22.88
N GLN A 248 -14.10 0.25 -24.05
CA GLN A 248 -13.78 -0.71 -25.13
C GLN A 248 -12.52 -1.55 -24.85
N ARG A 249 -11.69 -1.12 -23.88
CA ARG A 249 -10.45 -1.79 -23.51
C ARG A 249 -10.65 -2.85 -22.43
N PHE A 250 -11.78 -2.81 -21.71
CA PHE A 250 -12.08 -3.67 -20.58
C PHE A 250 -13.46 -4.29 -20.77
N SER A 251 -13.52 -5.57 -21.16
CA SER A 251 -14.78 -6.30 -21.37
C SER A 251 -14.69 -7.67 -20.67
N PRO A 252 -15.51 -7.96 -19.65
CA PRO A 252 -16.39 -7.03 -18.92
C PRO A 252 -15.62 -5.96 -18.14
N PRO A 253 -16.17 -4.78 -17.90
CA PRO A 253 -15.45 -3.69 -17.28
C PRO A 253 -15.12 -4.00 -15.82
N ASP A 254 -13.83 -3.99 -15.48
CA ASP A 254 -13.38 -3.83 -14.09
C ASP A 254 -13.41 -2.32 -13.76
N TRP A 255 -14.45 -1.91 -13.05
CA TRP A 255 -14.65 -0.52 -12.72
C TRP A 255 -13.54 0.09 -11.88
N SER A 256 -12.78 -0.71 -11.12
CA SER A 256 -11.63 -0.20 -10.36
C SER A 256 -10.48 0.19 -11.30
N ILE A 257 -10.29 -0.57 -12.38
CA ILE A 257 -9.32 -0.23 -13.43
C ILE A 257 -9.83 0.98 -14.22
N VAL A 258 -11.12 1.02 -14.55
CA VAL A 258 -11.75 2.15 -15.26
C VAL A 258 -11.60 3.44 -14.47
N ASP A 259 -11.91 3.43 -13.17
CA ASP A 259 -11.76 4.59 -12.28
C ASP A 259 -10.30 5.08 -12.24
N LEU A 260 -9.33 4.17 -12.20
CA LEU A 260 -7.92 4.52 -12.25
C LEU A 260 -7.53 5.20 -13.57
N TRP A 261 -8.07 4.75 -14.70
CA TRP A 261 -7.83 5.36 -16.00
C TRP A 261 -8.48 6.75 -16.11
N VAL A 262 -9.74 6.88 -15.67
CA VAL A 262 -10.44 8.18 -15.61
C VAL A 262 -9.64 9.16 -14.74
N ALA A 263 -9.24 8.75 -13.54
CA ALA A 263 -8.43 9.59 -12.67
C ALA A 263 -7.11 10.04 -13.30
N ARG A 264 -6.40 9.14 -14.01
CA ARG A 264 -5.17 9.47 -14.73
C ARG A 264 -5.38 10.54 -15.79
N HIS A 265 -6.45 10.41 -16.57
CA HIS A 265 -6.74 11.37 -17.62
C HIS A 265 -7.11 12.74 -17.07
N LEU A 266 -7.98 12.80 -16.08
CA LEU A 266 -8.38 14.04 -15.45
C LEU A 266 -7.19 14.76 -14.79
N LEU A 267 -6.33 14.03 -14.07
CA LEU A 267 -5.10 14.59 -13.51
C LEU A 267 -4.13 15.08 -14.60
N SER A 268 -4.02 14.36 -15.72
CA SER A 268 -3.15 14.77 -16.84
C SER A 268 -3.68 16.01 -17.59
N GLU A 269 -4.98 16.26 -17.54
CA GLU A 269 -5.63 17.47 -18.05
C GLU A 269 -5.56 18.65 -17.04
N GLY A 270 -4.97 18.43 -15.86
CA GLY A 270 -4.76 19.47 -14.84
C GLY A 270 -5.90 19.61 -13.83
N MET A 271 -6.87 18.68 -13.83
CA MET A 271 -7.94 18.71 -12.83
C MET A 271 -7.36 18.44 -11.44
N PRO A 272 -7.69 19.25 -10.43
CA PRO A 272 -7.23 19.05 -9.05
C PRO A 272 -7.70 17.69 -8.47
N ALA A 273 -6.86 17.05 -7.67
CA ALA A 273 -7.19 15.72 -7.13
C ALA A 273 -8.47 15.65 -6.28
N PRO A 274 -8.89 16.67 -5.49
CA PRO A 274 -10.20 16.67 -4.85
C PRO A 274 -11.37 16.65 -5.84
N GLU A 275 -11.25 17.38 -6.94
CA GLU A 275 -12.26 17.38 -7.99
C GLU A 275 -12.33 16.03 -8.69
N VAL A 276 -11.15 15.41 -8.97
CA VAL A 276 -11.09 14.04 -9.48
C VAL A 276 -11.74 13.05 -8.52
N GLN A 277 -11.52 13.19 -7.21
CA GLN A 277 -12.21 12.37 -6.20
C GLN A 277 -13.73 12.57 -6.27
N ALA A 278 -14.21 13.82 -6.37
CA ALA A 278 -15.63 14.13 -6.49
C ALA A 278 -16.22 13.54 -7.77
N VAL A 279 -15.52 13.64 -8.91
CA VAL A 279 -15.94 13.03 -10.17
C VAL A 279 -16.04 11.51 -10.04
N LEU A 280 -15.07 10.85 -9.43
CA LEU A 280 -15.13 9.39 -9.19
C LEU A 280 -16.26 9.02 -8.22
N GLN A 281 -16.43 9.79 -7.15
CA GLN A 281 -17.45 9.54 -6.13
C GLN A 281 -18.87 9.63 -6.67
N LEU A 282 -19.12 10.64 -7.47
CA LEU A 282 -20.46 10.95 -7.96
C LEU A 282 -20.73 10.35 -9.35
N GLY A 283 -19.74 10.30 -10.23
CA GLY A 283 -19.90 9.91 -11.62
C GLY A 283 -19.59 8.46 -11.94
N SER A 284 -18.84 7.75 -11.07
CA SER A 284 -18.46 6.37 -11.35
C SER A 284 -19.64 5.41 -11.17
N PRO A 285 -19.96 4.56 -12.17
CA PRO A 285 -20.99 3.54 -12.03
C PRO A 285 -20.70 2.58 -10.87
N GLN A 286 -21.76 2.17 -10.14
CA GLN A 286 -21.68 1.24 -9.03
C GLN A 286 -20.80 1.72 -7.83
N PHE A 287 -20.58 3.02 -7.71
CA PHE A 287 -19.99 3.56 -6.49
C PHE A 287 -21.06 3.68 -5.37
N PRO A 288 -20.78 3.42 -4.09
CA PRO A 288 -19.49 2.93 -3.55
C PRO A 288 -19.26 1.45 -3.90
N ARG A 289 -18.00 1.15 -4.20
CA ARG A 289 -17.58 -0.23 -4.50
C ARG A 289 -17.68 -1.15 -3.29
N ARG A 290 -17.52 -2.46 -3.49
CA ARG A 290 -17.52 -3.51 -2.44
C ARG A 290 -16.47 -3.31 -1.33
N HIS A 291 -15.75 -2.20 -1.33
CA HIS A 291 -14.71 -1.88 -0.35
C HIS A 291 -15.36 -1.20 0.85
N GLY A 292 -15.11 -1.72 2.05
CA GLY A 292 -15.71 -1.25 3.30
C GLY A 292 -15.38 0.22 3.69
N ASN A 293 -14.48 0.89 2.94
CA ASN A 293 -14.16 2.30 3.11
C ASN A 293 -14.07 3.00 1.75
N PRO A 294 -15.15 3.67 1.28
CA PRO A 294 -15.17 4.38 0.00
C PRO A 294 -14.15 5.53 -0.09
N GLN A 295 -13.93 6.26 0.99
CA GLN A 295 -12.96 7.37 1.01
C GLN A 295 -11.53 6.88 0.80
N ASP A 296 -11.16 5.79 1.45
CA ASP A 296 -9.86 5.16 1.26
C ASP A 296 -9.66 4.65 -0.18
N TYR A 297 -10.72 4.10 -0.78
CA TYR A 297 -10.70 3.71 -2.19
C TYR A 297 -10.39 4.90 -3.12
N LEU A 298 -11.08 6.04 -2.94
CA LEU A 298 -10.86 7.25 -3.72
C LEU A 298 -9.43 7.78 -3.54
N HIS A 299 -8.97 7.91 -2.30
CA HIS A 299 -7.61 8.37 -1.99
C HIS A 299 -6.54 7.51 -2.68
N ARG A 300 -6.64 6.18 -2.58
CA ARG A 300 -5.67 5.26 -3.21
C ARG A 300 -5.74 5.30 -4.74
N THR A 301 -6.95 5.40 -5.31
CA THR A 301 -7.13 5.44 -6.76
C THR A 301 -6.51 6.71 -7.33
N VAL A 302 -6.76 7.88 -6.73
CA VAL A 302 -6.19 9.15 -7.18
C VAL A 302 -4.68 9.20 -6.93
N ALA A 303 -4.19 8.72 -5.78
CA ALA A 303 -2.76 8.62 -5.52
C ALA A 303 -2.04 7.74 -6.56
N ARG A 304 -2.60 6.58 -6.90
CA ARG A 304 -2.07 5.71 -7.97
C ARG A 304 -2.13 6.36 -9.35
N ALA A 305 -3.17 7.12 -9.62
CA ALA A 305 -3.31 7.83 -10.89
C ALA A 305 -2.21 8.89 -11.09
N ALA A 306 -1.83 9.59 -10.03
CA ALA A 306 -0.78 10.60 -10.04
C ALA A 306 0.63 10.03 -10.28
N PHE A 307 0.82 8.70 -10.14
CA PHE A 307 2.11 8.03 -10.33
C PHE A 307 2.02 6.89 -11.34
N PRO A 308 2.07 7.18 -12.65
CA PRO A 308 2.11 6.13 -13.65
C PRO A 308 3.42 5.32 -13.51
N PRO A 309 3.39 3.99 -13.73
CA PRO A 309 4.57 3.14 -13.67
C PRO A 309 5.64 3.60 -14.67
N ARG A 310 6.93 3.57 -14.29
CA ARG A 310 8.05 3.80 -15.22
C ARG A 310 8.05 2.67 -16.27
N GLY A 311 8.06 3.03 -17.56
CA GLY A 311 8.16 2.05 -18.66
C GLY A 311 6.84 1.43 -19.12
N GLY A 312 5.71 1.79 -18.54
CA GLY A 312 4.43 1.55 -19.19
C GLY A 312 4.33 2.38 -20.48
N PRO A 313 3.58 1.94 -21.51
CA PRO A 313 3.41 2.75 -22.71
C PRO A 313 2.97 4.14 -22.27
N VAL A 314 3.80 5.14 -22.61
CA VAL A 314 3.42 6.54 -22.46
C VAL A 314 2.14 6.65 -23.29
N TRP A 315 1.00 6.76 -22.59
CA TRP A 315 -0.24 6.92 -23.29
C TRP A 315 -0.21 8.31 -23.92
N VAL A 316 -0.06 8.33 -25.25
CA VAL A 316 -0.09 9.55 -26.06
C VAL A 316 -1.52 9.69 -26.55
N PRO A 317 -2.18 10.85 -26.32
CA PRO A 317 -3.51 11.10 -26.87
C PRO A 317 -3.53 10.86 -28.38
N PRO A 318 -4.58 10.25 -28.94
CA PRO A 318 -4.68 10.00 -30.39
C PRO A 318 -4.49 11.24 -31.26
N ALA A 319 -4.77 12.43 -30.72
CA ALA A 319 -4.57 13.70 -31.43
C ALA A 319 -3.09 14.05 -31.64
N LEU A 320 -2.16 13.54 -30.83
CA LEU A 320 -0.71 13.77 -31.01
C LEU A 320 -0.05 12.75 -31.94
N TYR A 321 -0.70 11.61 -32.19
CA TYR A 321 -0.19 10.60 -33.14
C TYR A 321 -0.26 11.07 -34.61
N ARG A 322 -1.11 12.06 -34.94
CA ARG A 322 -1.23 12.59 -36.33
C ARG A 322 -0.15 13.58 -36.71
N ARG A 323 0.73 14.01 -35.80
CA ARG A 323 1.79 15.00 -36.08
C ARG A 323 3.20 14.42 -36.26
N VAL A 324 3.39 13.11 -36.06
CA VAL A 324 4.73 12.48 -36.14
C VAL A 324 4.94 11.66 -37.41
N THR A 325 3.90 11.52 -38.25
CA THR A 325 4.03 10.86 -39.57
C THR A 325 3.74 11.87 -40.68
N ARG A 326 4.66 12.81 -40.87
CA ARG A 326 4.93 13.52 -42.12
C ARG A 326 6.41 13.86 -42.19
#